data_a8addceca9e92548c4df1633eb707cde
#
_entry.id   a8addceca9e92548c4df1633eb707cde
#
_cell.length_a   1.000
_cell.length_b   1.000
_cell.length_c   1.000
_cell.angle_alpha   90.00
_cell.angle_beta   90.00
_cell.angle_gamma   90.00
#
_symmetry.space_group_name_H-M   'P 1'
#
loop_
_entity.id
_entity.type
_entity.pdbx_description
1 polymer ?
#
loop_
_entity_poly.entity_id
_entity_poly.type
_entity_poly.pdbx_seq_one_letter_code
_entity_poly.pdbx_strand_id
1 'polypeptide(L)'
;SEGVFSPKRAAYEFYSVSTTIPQSSLVINEVMSNNKTIVTDETGDYDDWIELYNTTNTPISTNGLIFSDNLLNLAKWNLPNAVINPNSYFIIWADEDGNTGDNHANFKLSNLGEQLILSNSDSTVVDAEFIYAQLDDVAYGRSPNGTGVFNMLTPTFKSNNTPTSIDDFSDQENTLFFPNPFSNFIKIEKEKDWYITNTIGQIIYTSNTSSTINTSLWKSGVYFLHFTNSLNKSVKLLKVK
;
A
#
# COMPACT_ATOMS: atom_id res chain seq x y z
N SER A 1 -72.37 -13.69 -13.72
CA SER A 1 -71.41 -12.63 -13.29
C SER A 1 -70.01 -13.17 -13.32
N GLU A 2 -69.26 -12.75 -14.37
CA GLU A 2 -67.90 -13.16 -14.59
C GLU A 2 -66.98 -12.38 -13.61
N GLY A 3 -66.22 -13.15 -12.82
CA GLY A 3 -65.24 -12.58 -11.91
C GLY A 3 -64.01 -12.07 -12.69
N VAL A 4 -63.78 -10.77 -12.63
CA VAL A 4 -62.58 -10.14 -13.19
C VAL A 4 -61.39 -10.51 -12.32
N PHE A 5 -60.52 -11.39 -12.79
CA PHE A 5 -59.22 -11.62 -12.18
C PHE A 5 -58.30 -10.42 -12.40
N SER A 6 -58.09 -9.62 -11.36
CA SER A 6 -57.08 -8.60 -11.34
C SER A 6 -55.70 -9.27 -11.25
N PRO A 7 -54.75 -9.01 -12.12
CA PRO A 7 -53.41 -9.60 -11.99
C PRO A 7 -52.76 -9.04 -10.72
N LYS A 8 -52.38 -9.94 -9.79
CA LYS A 8 -51.54 -9.56 -8.68
C LYS A 8 -50.21 -9.01 -9.22
N ARG A 9 -49.91 -7.75 -8.93
CA ARG A 9 -48.61 -7.20 -9.19
C ARG A 9 -47.59 -8.05 -8.40
N ALA A 10 -46.67 -8.69 -9.10
CA ALA A 10 -45.48 -9.26 -8.48
C ALA A 10 -44.76 -8.14 -7.74
N ALA A 11 -44.64 -8.26 -6.41
CA ALA A 11 -43.78 -7.41 -5.63
C ALA A 11 -42.34 -7.78 -6.04
N TYR A 12 -41.70 -6.93 -6.76
CA TYR A 12 -40.25 -7.03 -6.93
C TYR A 12 -39.63 -6.61 -5.60
N GLU A 13 -39.24 -7.59 -4.82
CA GLU A 13 -38.34 -7.34 -3.70
C GLU A 13 -36.97 -7.00 -4.28
N PHE A 14 -36.61 -5.72 -4.24
CA PHE A 14 -35.25 -5.30 -4.48
C PHE A 14 -34.43 -5.73 -3.26
N TYR A 15 -33.79 -6.88 -3.34
CA TYR A 15 -32.72 -7.20 -2.43
C TYR A 15 -31.56 -6.28 -2.78
N SER A 16 -31.27 -5.29 -1.95
CA SER A 16 -29.98 -4.64 -1.97
C SER A 16 -28.98 -5.70 -1.46
N VAL A 17 -28.34 -6.38 -2.39
CA VAL A 17 -27.20 -7.22 -2.05
C VAL A 17 -26.17 -6.24 -1.49
N SER A 18 -25.89 -6.33 -0.18
CA SER A 18 -24.73 -5.68 0.39
C SER A 18 -23.52 -6.18 -0.37
N THR A 19 -22.86 -5.28 -1.10
CA THR A 19 -21.72 -5.62 -1.94
C THR A 19 -20.41 -5.63 -1.14
N THR A 20 -20.48 -5.90 0.15
CA THR A 20 -19.26 -6.07 0.95
C THR A 20 -18.52 -7.32 0.53
N ILE A 21 -17.23 -7.17 0.25
CA ILE A 21 -16.35 -8.29 -0.05
C ILE A 21 -15.60 -8.72 1.22
N PRO A 22 -15.28 -10.02 1.36
CA PRO A 22 -14.53 -10.51 2.52
C PRO A 22 -13.10 -9.92 2.58
N GLN A 23 -12.57 -9.84 3.79
CA GLN A 23 -11.17 -9.49 3.99
C GLN A 23 -10.25 -10.42 3.18
N SER A 24 -9.18 -9.86 2.62
CA SER A 24 -8.18 -10.55 1.82
C SER A 24 -8.68 -11.18 0.51
N SER A 25 -9.92 -10.93 0.09
CA SER A 25 -10.43 -11.37 -1.23
C SER A 25 -9.90 -10.49 -2.38
N LEU A 26 -9.68 -9.21 -2.11
CA LEU A 26 -9.00 -8.25 -2.96
C LEU A 26 -7.92 -7.60 -2.12
N VAL A 27 -6.67 -7.64 -2.56
CA VAL A 27 -5.54 -7.17 -1.76
C VAL A 27 -4.73 -6.12 -2.49
N ILE A 28 -4.09 -5.24 -1.72
CA ILE A 28 -3.02 -4.37 -2.21
C ILE A 28 -1.85 -5.29 -2.52
N ASN A 29 -1.45 -5.39 -3.78
CA ASN A 29 -0.48 -6.37 -4.25
C ASN A 29 0.89 -5.79 -4.54
N GLU A 30 0.92 -4.62 -5.18
CA GLU A 30 2.14 -3.89 -5.52
C GLU A 30 1.88 -2.39 -5.47
N VAL A 31 2.87 -1.62 -5.05
CA VAL A 31 2.79 -0.16 -4.92
C VAL A 31 4.08 0.47 -5.40
N MET A 32 3.97 1.54 -6.16
CA MET A 32 5.09 2.33 -6.61
C MET A 32 4.83 3.80 -6.32
N SER A 33 5.50 4.35 -5.32
CA SER A 33 5.34 5.74 -4.86
C SER A 33 6.45 6.68 -5.38
N ASN A 34 7.19 6.26 -6.38
CA ASN A 34 8.23 7.07 -7.02
C ASN A 34 8.55 6.55 -8.42
N ASN A 35 7.53 6.53 -9.28
CA ASN A 35 7.65 6.12 -10.68
C ASN A 35 8.25 7.25 -11.50
N LYS A 36 9.42 7.01 -12.08
CA LYS A 36 10.13 8.00 -12.93
C LYS A 36 10.21 7.56 -14.38
N THR A 37 10.35 6.24 -14.61
CA THR A 37 10.65 5.72 -15.95
C THR A 37 10.00 4.38 -16.28
N ILE A 38 9.27 3.76 -15.35
CA ILE A 38 8.82 2.38 -15.49
C ILE A 38 7.59 2.26 -16.38
N VAL A 39 6.52 2.98 -16.05
CA VAL A 39 5.26 2.89 -16.80
C VAL A 39 4.53 4.22 -16.75
N THR A 40 3.96 4.61 -17.88
CA THR A 40 3.11 5.80 -17.96
C THR A 40 1.65 5.41 -17.84
N ASP A 41 0.84 6.36 -17.40
CA ASP A 41 -0.60 6.31 -17.53
C ASP A 41 -1.06 6.47 -19.01
N GLU A 42 -2.34 6.63 -19.23
CA GLU A 42 -2.95 6.82 -20.55
C GLU A 42 -2.69 8.19 -21.17
N THR A 43 -2.23 9.18 -20.37
CA THR A 43 -1.85 10.52 -20.84
C THR A 43 -0.37 10.63 -21.17
N GLY A 44 0.42 9.66 -20.75
CA GLY A 44 1.86 9.57 -20.97
C GLY A 44 2.70 10.07 -19.80
N ASP A 45 2.07 10.31 -18.64
CA ASP A 45 2.74 10.77 -17.43
C ASP A 45 3.20 9.58 -16.56
N TYR A 46 4.33 9.76 -15.86
CA TYR A 46 4.89 8.77 -14.94
C TYR A 46 4.33 8.99 -13.53
N ASP A 47 3.11 8.52 -13.32
CA ASP A 47 2.44 8.66 -12.04
C ASP A 47 2.70 7.49 -11.10
N ASP A 48 2.57 7.75 -9.81
CA ASP A 48 2.59 6.72 -8.79
C ASP A 48 1.37 5.80 -8.94
N TRP A 49 1.52 4.52 -8.60
CA TRP A 49 0.42 3.59 -8.80
C TRP A 49 0.31 2.55 -7.68
N ILE A 50 -0.90 2.04 -7.53
CA ILE A 50 -1.27 0.96 -6.63
C ILE A 50 -1.92 -0.14 -7.46
N GLU A 51 -1.46 -1.36 -7.29
CA GLU A 51 -2.05 -2.54 -7.91
C GLU A 51 -2.86 -3.33 -6.88
N LEU A 52 -4.12 -3.57 -7.19
CA LEU A 52 -4.96 -4.51 -6.48
C LEU A 52 -4.95 -5.86 -7.20
N TYR A 53 -5.02 -6.95 -6.43
CA TYR A 53 -5.06 -8.31 -6.97
C TYR A 53 -6.24 -9.09 -6.39
N ASN A 54 -7.05 -9.69 -7.27
CA ASN A 54 -8.14 -10.58 -6.87
C ASN A 54 -7.59 -11.97 -6.54
N THR A 55 -7.57 -12.32 -5.26
CA THR A 55 -7.06 -13.60 -4.76
C THR A 55 -8.04 -14.76 -4.93
N THR A 56 -9.27 -14.48 -5.40
CA THR A 56 -10.37 -15.46 -5.46
C THR A 56 -10.52 -16.09 -6.84
N ASN A 57 -11.33 -17.14 -6.90
CA ASN A 57 -11.69 -17.81 -8.14
C ASN A 57 -12.98 -17.25 -8.79
N THR A 58 -13.48 -16.12 -8.29
CA THR A 58 -14.69 -15.45 -8.80
C THR A 58 -14.40 -13.99 -9.12
N PRO A 59 -15.10 -13.38 -10.10
CA PRO A 59 -14.99 -11.96 -10.36
C PRO A 59 -15.42 -11.13 -9.13
N ILE A 60 -14.69 -10.04 -8.86
CA ILE A 60 -15.01 -9.09 -7.79
C ILE A 60 -15.40 -7.76 -8.43
N SER A 61 -16.55 -7.21 -8.02
CA SER A 61 -16.93 -5.84 -8.35
C SER A 61 -16.26 -4.85 -7.40
N THR A 62 -15.71 -3.77 -7.95
CA THR A 62 -15.16 -2.66 -7.16
C THR A 62 -16.23 -1.68 -6.67
N ASN A 63 -17.48 -1.86 -7.10
CA ASN A 63 -18.57 -0.98 -6.70
C ASN A 63 -18.77 -0.98 -5.18
N GLY A 64 -18.71 0.21 -4.57
CA GLY A 64 -18.83 0.37 -3.13
C GLY A 64 -17.53 0.11 -2.36
N LEU A 65 -16.39 -0.11 -3.05
CA LEU A 65 -15.08 -0.11 -2.41
C LEU A 65 -14.51 1.30 -2.31
N ILE A 66 -13.78 1.54 -1.25
CA ILE A 66 -13.16 2.81 -0.94
C ILE A 66 -11.67 2.59 -0.67
N PHE A 67 -10.84 3.47 -1.20
CA PHE A 67 -9.41 3.48 -0.93
C PHE A 67 -9.00 4.75 -0.17
N SER A 68 -8.06 4.60 0.75
CA SER A 68 -7.54 5.70 1.53
C SER A 68 -6.06 5.51 1.88
N ASP A 69 -5.33 6.61 1.91
CA ASP A 69 -3.98 6.75 2.46
C ASP A 69 -4.01 7.29 3.90
N ASN A 70 -5.20 7.43 4.50
CA ASN A 70 -5.37 8.09 5.80
C ASN A 70 -6.36 7.33 6.71
N LEU A 71 -5.84 6.75 7.79
CA LEU A 71 -6.64 6.05 8.81
C LEU A 71 -7.76 6.90 9.45
N LEU A 72 -7.60 8.21 9.46
CA LEU A 72 -8.58 9.13 10.04
C LEU A 72 -9.68 9.52 9.04
N ASN A 73 -9.52 9.17 7.76
CA ASN A 73 -10.49 9.42 6.72
C ASN A 73 -10.58 8.22 5.77
N LEU A 74 -11.28 7.18 6.18
CA LEU A 74 -11.45 5.96 5.37
C LEU A 74 -12.29 6.21 4.11
N ALA A 75 -13.11 7.24 4.06
CA ALA A 75 -13.98 7.58 2.94
C ALA A 75 -13.30 8.56 1.94
N LYS A 76 -12.02 8.37 1.66
CA LYS A 76 -11.23 9.34 0.89
C LYS A 76 -11.53 9.30 -0.61
N TRP A 77 -11.54 8.11 -1.22
CA TRP A 77 -11.76 7.94 -2.66
C TRP A 77 -12.55 6.66 -2.94
N ASN A 78 -13.65 6.79 -3.68
CA ASN A 78 -14.43 5.64 -4.12
C ASN A 78 -13.80 5.05 -5.39
N LEU A 79 -13.56 3.74 -5.39
CA LEU A 79 -13.11 3.07 -6.60
C LEU A 79 -14.15 3.22 -7.72
N PRO A 80 -13.72 3.34 -8.97
CA PRO A 80 -14.62 3.31 -10.12
C PRO A 80 -15.33 1.96 -10.21
N ASN A 81 -16.49 1.94 -10.83
CA ASN A 81 -17.25 0.70 -11.02
C ASN A 81 -16.58 -0.16 -12.10
N ALA A 82 -15.88 -1.20 -11.69
CA ALA A 82 -15.19 -2.15 -12.52
C ALA A 82 -15.41 -3.58 -12.03
N VAL A 83 -14.97 -4.56 -12.82
CA VAL A 83 -14.96 -5.99 -12.45
C VAL A 83 -13.53 -6.50 -12.58
N ILE A 84 -12.99 -7.02 -11.49
CA ILE A 84 -11.67 -7.65 -11.47
C ILE A 84 -11.85 -9.16 -11.58
N ASN A 85 -11.42 -9.75 -12.70
CA ASN A 85 -11.54 -11.19 -12.92
C ASN A 85 -10.70 -12.00 -11.91
N PRO A 86 -10.96 -13.30 -11.74
CA PRO A 86 -10.14 -14.17 -10.90
C PRO A 86 -8.65 -14.05 -11.23
N ASN A 87 -7.81 -13.97 -10.21
CA ASN A 87 -6.35 -13.88 -10.34
C ASN A 87 -5.86 -12.77 -11.29
N SER A 88 -6.60 -11.67 -11.33
CA SER A 88 -6.30 -10.51 -12.18
C SER A 88 -6.06 -9.26 -11.37
N TYR A 89 -5.52 -8.25 -12.01
CA TYR A 89 -5.04 -7.00 -11.43
C TYR A 89 -5.95 -5.84 -11.77
N PHE A 90 -5.95 -4.84 -10.91
CA PHE A 90 -6.57 -3.54 -11.14
C PHE A 90 -5.62 -2.43 -10.72
N ILE A 91 -5.36 -1.46 -11.59
CA ILE A 91 -4.44 -0.35 -11.31
C ILE A 91 -5.22 0.88 -10.88
N ILE A 92 -4.71 1.52 -9.86
CA ILE A 92 -5.09 2.85 -9.39
C ILE A 92 -3.89 3.76 -9.59
N TRP A 93 -4.05 4.82 -10.37
CA TRP A 93 -3.08 5.90 -10.46
C TRP A 93 -3.27 6.85 -9.29
N ALA A 94 -2.21 7.15 -8.57
CA ALA A 94 -2.24 7.97 -7.35
C ALA A 94 -1.56 9.31 -7.63
N ASP A 95 -2.21 10.14 -8.43
CA ASP A 95 -1.69 11.38 -9.02
C ASP A 95 -2.41 12.66 -8.56
N GLU A 96 -3.49 12.52 -7.76
CA GLU A 96 -4.34 13.64 -7.32
C GLU A 96 -5.07 14.33 -8.50
N ASP A 97 -5.14 13.68 -9.67
CA ASP A 97 -5.75 14.24 -10.89
C ASP A 97 -6.95 13.41 -11.37
N GLY A 98 -8.07 13.49 -10.65
CA GLY A 98 -9.30 12.81 -10.99
C GLY A 98 -9.97 13.23 -12.31
N ASN A 99 -9.32 14.06 -13.15
CA ASN A 99 -9.81 14.48 -14.45
C ASN A 99 -9.23 13.67 -15.62
N THR A 100 -8.24 12.84 -15.38
CA THR A 100 -7.50 12.07 -16.40
C THR A 100 -8.11 10.70 -16.67
N GLY A 101 -8.91 10.16 -15.74
CA GLY A 101 -9.58 8.86 -15.90
C GLY A 101 -10.27 8.39 -14.63
N ASP A 102 -11.14 7.37 -14.76
CA ASP A 102 -11.94 6.87 -13.63
C ASP A 102 -11.09 6.21 -12.54
N ASN A 103 -9.93 5.67 -12.89
CA ASN A 103 -9.01 4.99 -11.96
C ASN A 103 -7.86 5.88 -11.46
N HIS A 104 -7.98 7.20 -11.62
CA HIS A 104 -7.09 8.19 -11.04
C HIS A 104 -7.62 8.64 -9.68
N ALA A 105 -6.82 8.41 -8.64
CA ALA A 105 -7.21 8.72 -7.27
C ALA A 105 -7.04 10.21 -6.96
N ASN A 106 -7.83 10.69 -6.00
CA ASN A 106 -7.77 12.09 -5.54
C ASN A 106 -6.66 12.33 -4.50
N PHE A 107 -5.60 11.53 -4.53
CA PHE A 107 -4.45 11.62 -3.63
C PHE A 107 -3.17 11.14 -4.33
N LYS A 108 -2.03 11.57 -3.80
CA LYS A 108 -0.70 11.10 -4.19
C LYS A 108 -0.10 10.21 -3.14
N LEU A 109 0.81 9.34 -3.54
CA LEU A 109 1.58 8.53 -2.59
C LEU A 109 2.79 9.32 -2.06
N SER A 110 3.12 9.06 -0.80
CA SER A 110 4.32 9.59 -0.18
C SER A 110 5.50 8.64 -0.42
N ASN A 111 6.54 9.11 -1.06
CA ASN A 111 7.78 8.35 -1.19
C ASN A 111 8.52 8.12 0.16
N LEU A 112 8.06 8.74 1.24
CA LEU A 112 8.55 8.51 2.59
C LEU A 112 7.80 7.40 3.32
N GLY A 113 6.80 6.83 2.67
CA GLY A 113 5.95 5.75 3.19
C GLY A 113 4.69 6.27 3.89
N GLU A 114 3.65 5.45 3.85
CA GLU A 114 2.35 5.73 4.43
C GLU A 114 1.48 4.48 4.61
N GLN A 115 0.33 4.65 5.23
CA GLN A 115 -0.68 3.60 5.38
C GLN A 115 -1.61 3.63 4.17
N LEU A 116 -1.87 2.47 3.58
CA LEU A 116 -2.86 2.27 2.53
C LEU A 116 -3.97 1.36 3.04
N ILE A 117 -5.22 1.71 2.76
CA ILE A 117 -6.39 0.99 3.26
C ILE A 117 -7.42 0.84 2.16
N LEU A 118 -7.79 -0.40 1.89
CA LEU A 118 -8.95 -0.76 1.06
C LEU A 118 -10.09 -1.18 1.98
N SER A 119 -11.26 -0.57 1.84
CA SER A 119 -12.42 -0.86 2.68
C SER A 119 -13.71 -0.97 1.86
N ASN A 120 -14.69 -1.65 2.42
CA ASN A 120 -16.06 -1.63 1.96
C ASN A 120 -16.75 -0.29 2.33
N SER A 121 -17.88 0.01 1.71
CA SER A 121 -18.67 1.22 2.01
C SER A 121 -19.20 1.31 3.43
N ASP A 122 -19.27 0.18 4.14
CA ASP A 122 -19.61 0.12 5.57
C ASP A 122 -18.40 0.31 6.50
N SER A 123 -17.23 0.68 5.94
CA SER A 123 -15.96 0.86 6.62
C SER A 123 -15.31 -0.43 7.14
N THR A 124 -15.81 -1.61 6.76
CA THR A 124 -15.09 -2.85 7.05
C THR A 124 -13.83 -2.94 6.17
N VAL A 125 -12.68 -3.19 6.78
CA VAL A 125 -11.41 -3.26 6.08
C VAL A 125 -11.32 -4.55 5.26
N VAL A 126 -11.02 -4.41 3.97
CA VAL A 126 -10.78 -5.52 3.04
C VAL A 126 -9.31 -5.90 3.06
N ASP A 127 -8.44 -4.91 2.95
CA ASP A 127 -6.98 -5.06 3.07
C ASP A 127 -6.35 -3.75 3.55
N ALA A 128 -5.22 -3.83 4.23
CA ALA A 128 -4.48 -2.66 4.66
C ALA A 128 -2.99 -2.98 4.77
N GLU A 129 -2.16 -2.09 4.20
CA GLU A 129 -0.71 -2.24 4.22
C GLU A 129 -0.04 -0.92 4.58
N PHE A 130 1.10 -1.02 5.24
CA PHE A 130 2.00 0.10 5.43
C PHE A 130 3.15 0.00 4.44
N ILE A 131 3.20 0.92 3.49
CA ILE A 131 4.32 1.02 2.55
C ILE A 131 5.44 1.84 3.19
N TYR A 132 6.66 1.38 3.00
CA TYR A 132 7.86 2.08 3.49
C TYR A 132 8.37 3.06 2.44
N ALA A 133 9.38 3.85 2.83
CA ALA A 133 10.06 4.75 1.90
C ALA A 133 10.61 3.98 0.70
N GLN A 134 10.31 4.46 -0.50
CA GLN A 134 10.71 3.84 -1.76
C GLN A 134 11.78 4.63 -2.48
N LEU A 135 12.64 3.92 -3.19
CA LEU A 135 13.59 4.50 -4.14
C LEU A 135 12.89 4.77 -5.48
N ASP A 136 13.52 5.59 -6.32
CA ASP A 136 13.09 5.80 -7.68
C ASP A 136 13.00 4.46 -8.43
N ASP A 137 11.89 4.22 -9.11
CA ASP A 137 11.68 3.05 -9.97
C ASP A 137 11.78 1.68 -9.26
N VAL A 138 11.55 1.66 -7.95
CA VAL A 138 11.49 0.44 -7.14
C VAL A 138 10.09 0.29 -6.58
N ALA A 139 9.45 -0.86 -6.82
CA ALA A 139 8.14 -1.16 -6.25
C ALA A 139 8.25 -1.85 -4.89
N TYR A 140 7.15 -1.85 -4.16
CA TYR A 140 6.97 -2.57 -2.91
C TYR A 140 5.72 -3.43 -3.02
N GLY A 141 5.85 -4.74 -2.88
CA GLY A 141 4.72 -5.62 -3.17
C GLY A 141 4.81 -7.01 -2.56
N ARG A 142 3.69 -7.74 -2.66
CA ARG A 142 3.54 -9.10 -2.16
C ARG A 142 4.24 -10.09 -3.10
N SER A 143 5.13 -10.89 -2.56
CA SER A 143 5.71 -12.01 -3.32
C SER A 143 5.63 -13.28 -2.48
N PRO A 144 4.88 -14.30 -2.96
CA PRO A 144 4.05 -14.34 -4.18
C PRO A 144 2.81 -13.45 -4.12
N ASN A 145 2.22 -13.18 -5.29
CA ASN A 145 0.98 -12.40 -5.43
C ASN A 145 -0.08 -12.80 -4.40
N GLY A 146 -0.74 -11.80 -3.85
CA GLY A 146 -1.93 -11.92 -3.00
C GLY A 146 -1.69 -12.46 -1.60
N THR A 147 -0.64 -13.24 -1.37
CA THR A 147 -0.41 -13.97 -0.09
C THR A 147 0.97 -13.74 0.50
N GLY A 148 1.93 -13.26 -0.28
CA GLY A 148 3.29 -12.99 0.18
C GLY A 148 3.38 -11.82 1.14
N VAL A 149 4.51 -11.73 1.84
CA VAL A 149 4.88 -10.53 2.57
C VAL A 149 5.31 -9.44 1.60
N PHE A 150 5.10 -8.18 1.98
CA PHE A 150 5.57 -7.04 1.20
C PHE A 150 7.09 -6.93 1.26
N ASN A 151 7.72 -6.82 0.07
CA ASN A 151 9.15 -6.63 -0.09
C ASN A 151 9.40 -5.62 -1.21
N MET A 152 10.60 -5.03 -1.21
CA MET A 152 11.09 -4.32 -2.39
C MET A 152 11.25 -5.30 -3.54
N LEU A 153 10.82 -4.90 -4.74
CA LEU A 153 10.94 -5.70 -5.95
C LEU A 153 11.12 -4.83 -7.19
N THR A 154 11.63 -5.43 -8.24
CA THR A 154 11.57 -4.81 -9.57
C THR A 154 10.09 -4.70 -9.96
N PRO A 155 9.63 -3.52 -10.40
CA PRO A 155 8.23 -3.32 -10.75
C PRO A 155 7.73 -4.34 -11.77
N THR A 156 6.57 -4.94 -11.50
CA THR A 156 6.02 -6.00 -12.36
C THR A 156 4.74 -5.61 -13.10
N PHE A 157 4.10 -4.54 -12.74
CA PHE A 157 2.91 -3.90 -13.32
C PHE A 157 1.99 -4.85 -14.12
N LYS A 158 0.87 -5.23 -13.54
CA LYS A 158 -0.11 -6.19 -14.11
C LYS A 158 0.47 -7.59 -14.40
N SER A 159 1.50 -7.96 -13.68
CA SER A 159 2.20 -9.23 -13.85
C SER A 159 2.46 -9.89 -12.50
N ASN A 160 2.97 -11.11 -12.52
CA ASN A 160 3.25 -11.85 -11.29
C ASN A 160 4.48 -11.28 -10.58
N ASN A 161 4.32 -10.92 -9.31
CA ASN A 161 5.43 -10.43 -8.50
C ASN A 161 6.46 -11.53 -8.30
N THR A 162 7.61 -11.35 -8.90
CA THR A 162 8.76 -12.25 -8.72
C THR A 162 9.67 -11.65 -7.65
N PRO A 163 10.18 -12.47 -6.72
CA PRO A 163 11.19 -11.99 -5.79
C PRO A 163 12.38 -11.48 -6.60
N THR A 164 12.79 -10.25 -6.35
CA THR A 164 14.06 -9.78 -6.88
C THR A 164 15.16 -10.63 -6.26
N SER A 165 16.02 -11.24 -7.07
CA SER A 165 17.23 -11.82 -6.53
C SER A 165 18.03 -10.68 -5.87
N ILE A 166 18.53 -10.92 -4.66
CA ILE A 166 19.32 -9.93 -3.88
C ILE A 166 20.50 -9.36 -4.69
N ASP A 167 20.88 -10.00 -5.79
CA ASP A 167 21.98 -9.61 -6.66
C ASP A 167 21.71 -8.37 -7.52
N ASP A 168 20.44 -8.02 -7.82
CA ASP A 168 20.10 -6.84 -8.64
C ASP A 168 20.19 -5.51 -7.88
N PHE A 169 20.22 -5.55 -6.54
CA PHE A 169 20.41 -4.37 -5.68
C PHE A 169 21.78 -4.33 -5.01
N SER A 170 22.77 -5.07 -5.54
CA SER A 170 24.09 -5.22 -4.93
C SER A 170 24.88 -3.92 -4.77
N ASP A 171 24.51 -2.85 -5.49
CA ASP A 171 25.07 -1.51 -5.33
C ASP A 171 24.26 -0.57 -4.41
N GLN A 172 23.06 -1.00 -3.98
CA GLN A 172 22.28 -0.28 -2.97
C GLN A 172 22.53 -0.95 -1.62
N GLU A 173 23.27 -0.29 -0.77
CA GLU A 173 23.63 -0.72 0.59
C GLU A 173 22.43 -1.32 1.34
N ASN A 174 22.34 -2.65 1.38
CA ASN A 174 21.29 -3.40 2.10
C ASN A 174 21.19 -2.95 3.56
N THR A 175 20.24 -2.09 3.84
CA THR A 175 19.89 -1.75 5.21
C THR A 175 18.55 -2.35 5.54
N LEU A 176 18.52 -3.37 6.36
CA LEU A 176 17.30 -3.92 6.92
C LEU A 176 17.02 -3.28 8.27
N PHE A 177 15.82 -2.79 8.49
CA PHE A 177 15.37 -2.31 9.79
C PHE A 177 13.96 -2.86 10.05
N PHE A 178 13.80 -3.51 11.20
CA PHE A 178 12.51 -4.12 11.55
C PHE A 178 12.39 -4.35 13.08
N PRO A 179 11.20 -4.42 13.63
CA PRO A 179 9.94 -4.03 12.98
C PRO A 179 9.86 -2.51 12.80
N ASN A 180 9.04 -2.05 11.86
CA ASN A 180 8.62 -0.65 11.77
C ASN A 180 7.16 -0.64 11.26
N PRO A 181 6.17 -0.22 12.06
CA PRO A 181 6.32 0.38 13.41
C PRO A 181 6.96 -0.56 14.44
N PHE A 182 7.65 0.03 15.41
CA PHE A 182 8.30 -0.72 16.50
C PHE A 182 7.75 -0.34 17.88
N SER A 183 7.87 -1.26 18.84
CA SER A 183 7.49 -1.01 20.24
C SER A 183 8.69 -1.10 21.19
N ASN A 184 9.05 -2.28 21.62
CA ASN A 184 10.10 -2.47 22.63
C ASN A 184 11.52 -2.60 22.06
N PHE A 185 11.65 -2.87 20.77
CA PHE A 185 12.93 -2.94 20.08
C PHE A 185 12.81 -2.60 18.61
N ILE A 186 13.92 -2.22 18.00
CA ILE A 186 14.13 -2.14 16.56
C ILE A 186 15.49 -2.74 16.24
N LYS A 187 15.57 -3.54 15.18
CA LYS A 187 16.81 -4.09 14.67
C LYS A 187 17.22 -3.34 13.41
N ILE A 188 18.47 -2.91 13.35
CA ILE A 188 19.09 -2.31 12.18
C ILE A 188 20.21 -3.26 11.74
N GLU A 189 20.12 -3.78 10.54
CA GLU A 189 21.14 -4.64 9.94
C GLU A 189 21.93 -3.84 8.91
N LYS A 190 23.03 -3.26 9.34
CA LYS A 190 23.97 -2.55 8.50
C LYS A 190 25.35 -2.48 9.12
N GLU A 191 26.40 -2.67 8.32
CA GLU A 191 27.79 -2.62 8.76
C GLU A 191 28.50 -1.32 8.35
N LYS A 192 27.80 -0.18 8.43
CA LYS A 192 28.34 1.17 8.18
C LYS A 192 27.76 2.14 9.19
N ASP A 193 28.39 3.30 9.32
CA ASP A 193 27.95 4.32 10.28
C ASP A 193 26.52 4.79 10.00
N TRP A 194 25.67 4.72 11.01
CA TRP A 194 24.31 5.21 11.01
C TRP A 194 23.91 5.77 12.36
N TYR A 195 22.91 6.64 12.39
CA TYR A 195 22.39 7.21 13.61
C TYR A 195 20.88 7.46 13.52
N ILE A 196 20.22 7.54 14.69
CA ILE A 196 18.79 7.82 14.77
C ILE A 196 18.59 9.16 15.47
N THR A 197 17.71 10.00 14.90
CA THR A 197 17.29 11.26 15.50
C THR A 197 15.80 11.25 15.86
N ASN A 198 15.41 12.13 16.79
CA ASN A 198 14.02 12.50 16.97
C ASN A 198 13.61 13.63 15.99
N THR A 199 12.36 14.08 16.06
CA THR A 199 11.79 15.10 15.19
C THR A 199 12.42 16.49 15.28
N ILE A 200 13.20 16.78 16.34
CA ILE A 200 13.95 18.03 16.51
C ILE A 200 15.43 17.89 16.13
N GLY A 201 15.82 16.77 15.52
CA GLY A 201 17.18 16.52 15.06
C GLY A 201 18.16 16.06 16.13
N GLN A 202 17.71 15.82 17.36
CA GLN A 202 18.58 15.31 18.43
C GLN A 202 18.93 13.84 18.16
N ILE A 203 20.21 13.48 18.20
CA ILE A 203 20.68 12.11 18.05
C ILE A 203 20.28 11.30 19.29
N ILE A 204 19.53 10.21 19.08
CA ILE A 204 19.05 9.30 20.11
C ILE A 204 19.91 8.04 20.18
N TYR A 205 20.46 7.61 19.04
CA TYR A 205 21.29 6.42 18.94
C TYR A 205 22.27 6.53 17.77
N THR A 206 23.43 5.90 17.90
CA THR A 206 24.45 5.81 16.85
C THR A 206 25.14 4.46 16.89
N SER A 207 25.47 3.90 15.73
CA SER A 207 26.24 2.66 15.59
C SER A 207 26.94 2.61 14.22
N ASN A 208 27.95 1.76 14.12
CA ASN A 208 28.63 1.41 12.87
C ASN A 208 28.49 -0.07 12.50
N THR A 209 27.68 -0.81 13.23
CA THR A 209 27.42 -2.23 13.02
C THR A 209 25.93 -2.52 13.13
N SER A 210 25.53 -3.69 12.68
CA SER A 210 24.17 -4.22 12.89
C SER A 210 23.87 -4.25 14.41
N SER A 211 22.73 -3.73 14.80
CA SER A 211 22.34 -3.58 16.20
C SER A 211 20.86 -3.85 16.43
N THR A 212 20.57 -4.50 17.56
CA THR A 212 19.22 -4.55 18.11
C THR A 212 19.12 -3.58 19.25
N ILE A 213 18.28 -2.57 19.10
CA ILE A 213 18.16 -1.45 20.05
C ILE A 213 16.93 -1.70 20.92
N ASN A 214 17.12 -1.67 22.25
CA ASN A 214 16.00 -1.62 23.18
C ASN A 214 15.42 -0.21 23.19
N THR A 215 14.16 -0.10 22.80
CA THR A 215 13.44 1.17 22.65
C THR A 215 12.32 1.34 23.68
N SER A 216 12.25 0.47 24.68
CA SER A 216 11.18 0.50 25.71
C SER A 216 11.07 1.84 26.43
N LEU A 217 12.19 2.58 26.58
CA LEU A 217 12.23 3.90 27.19
C LEU A 217 12.01 5.06 26.20
N TRP A 218 11.88 4.78 24.92
CA TRP A 218 11.63 5.83 23.93
C TRP A 218 10.15 6.23 23.96
N LYS A 219 9.90 7.50 23.77
CA LYS A 219 8.53 8.01 23.65
C LYS A 219 7.91 7.54 22.33
N SER A 220 6.61 7.24 22.33
CA SER A 220 5.88 7.02 21.08
C SER A 220 5.96 8.25 20.19
N GLY A 221 6.17 8.05 18.89
CA GLY A 221 6.34 9.12 17.93
C GLY A 221 7.23 8.76 16.76
N VAL A 222 7.60 9.77 15.98
CA VAL A 222 8.42 9.63 14.78
C VAL A 222 9.89 9.83 15.13
N TYR A 223 10.74 8.99 14.53
CA TYR A 223 12.19 9.06 14.54
C TYR A 223 12.71 8.96 13.12
N PHE A 224 13.97 9.31 12.89
CA PHE A 224 14.62 9.25 11.58
C PHE A 224 15.93 8.49 11.70
N LEU A 225 16.09 7.46 10.86
CA LEU A 225 17.35 6.72 10.68
C LEU A 225 18.15 7.38 9.56
N HIS A 226 19.39 7.73 9.80
CA HIS A 226 20.30 8.39 8.87
C HIS A 226 21.53 7.52 8.63
N PHE A 227 22.08 7.59 7.40
CA PHE A 227 23.31 6.90 7.01
C PHE A 227 24.37 7.91 6.61
N THR A 228 25.57 7.81 7.21
CA THR A 228 26.64 8.81 7.04
C THR A 228 27.26 8.87 5.65
N ASN A 229 27.12 7.81 4.84
CA ASN A 229 27.73 7.71 3.50
C ASN A 229 26.74 7.77 2.33
N SER A 230 25.46 7.98 2.59
CA SER A 230 24.45 8.14 1.55
C SER A 230 24.00 9.60 1.50
N LEU A 231 24.09 10.20 0.32
CA LEU A 231 23.70 11.58 0.05
C LEU A 231 22.29 11.87 0.65
N ASN A 232 22.28 12.39 1.89
CA ASN A 232 21.10 12.88 2.63
C ASN A 232 19.88 11.95 2.73
N LYS A 233 20.06 10.62 2.68
CA LYS A 233 18.94 9.67 2.83
C LYS A 233 18.66 9.43 4.32
N SER A 234 17.41 9.68 4.70
CA SER A 234 16.89 9.32 6.02
C SER A 234 15.63 8.49 5.86
N VAL A 235 15.44 7.55 6.78
CA VAL A 235 14.26 6.68 6.84
C VAL A 235 13.43 7.02 8.06
N LYS A 236 12.12 7.19 7.86
CA LYS A 236 11.17 7.43 8.94
C LYS A 236 10.91 6.14 9.72
N LEU A 237 11.06 6.21 11.02
CA LEU A 237 10.75 5.15 11.96
C LEU A 237 9.56 5.57 12.84
N LEU A 238 8.63 4.65 13.08
CA LEU A 238 7.45 4.91 13.90
C LEU A 238 7.49 4.08 15.18
N LYS A 239 7.65 4.74 16.35
CA LYS A 239 7.53 4.13 17.66
C LYS A 239 6.06 4.15 18.10
N VAL A 240 5.52 2.96 18.36
CA VAL A 240 4.21 2.77 18.96
C VAL A 240 4.33 2.41 20.45
N LYS A 241 3.24 2.35 21.16
CA LYS A 241 3.21 1.98 22.58
C LYS A 241 3.69 0.56 22.83
#